data_42ae5cd7f2bc7cd3e2c71d09b9a36697
#
_entry.id   42ae5cd7f2bc7cd3e2c71d09b9a36697
#
_cell.length_a   1.000
_cell.length_b   1.000
_cell.length_c   1.000
_cell.angle_alpha   90.00
_cell.angle_beta   90.00
_cell.angle_gamma   90.00
#
_symmetry.space_group_name_H-M   'P 1'
#
loop_
_entity.id
_entity.type
_entity.pdbx_description
1 polymer ?
#
loop_
_entity_poly.entity_id
_entity_poly.type
_entity_poly.pdbx_seq_one_letter_code
_entity_poly.pdbx_strand_id
1 'polypeptide(L)'
;MKNHGQHGWIEVKGGFIESSYEAYASDFQSVVKQHPQEMINLVLKNKERVLSGFVDSLFLGVEISEKLEEVDFSVLEKLLCEFPCDMNSHRASYFCGIVEKVNDAHWSLEVMEQLINIALKHCNPELDKPNVTNLEDKEMKSCDMLHSNALNCVRGNAARAIGHLLWENRELFLRFKDIIDGLTRDENPAVRFASLYALWPSYNIDRAWDGRKNYYVCMSHEYSNGKFS
;
A
#
# COMPACT_ATOMS: atom_id res chain seq x y z
N MET A 1 32.99 6.63 -10.85
CA MET A 1 31.92 5.77 -10.37
C MET A 1 31.72 4.63 -11.38
N LYS A 2 31.96 3.39 -10.99
CA LYS A 2 31.77 2.24 -11.89
C LYS A 2 30.25 2.05 -12.07
N ASN A 3 29.83 1.86 -13.32
CA ASN A 3 28.43 1.55 -13.66
C ASN A 3 28.00 0.26 -12.96
N HIS A 4 27.19 0.37 -11.92
CA HIS A 4 26.59 -0.76 -11.20
C HIS A 4 25.27 -1.24 -11.85
N GLY A 5 25.11 -1.01 -13.15
CA GLY A 5 23.92 -1.40 -13.91
C GLY A 5 24.08 -2.67 -14.76
N GLN A 6 25.18 -3.40 -14.61
CA GLN A 6 25.36 -4.66 -15.34
C GLN A 6 25.19 -5.84 -14.39
N HIS A 7 24.26 -6.71 -14.75
CA HIS A 7 24.10 -8.02 -14.14
C HIS A 7 25.39 -8.83 -14.37
N GLY A 8 26.00 -9.32 -13.32
CA GLY A 8 27.24 -10.08 -13.39
C GLY A 8 27.40 -11.02 -12.20
N TRP A 9 28.32 -11.98 -12.36
CA TRP A 9 28.73 -12.87 -11.28
C TRP A 9 30.13 -12.51 -10.84
N ILE A 10 30.31 -12.38 -9.54
CA ILE A 10 31.64 -12.16 -8.92
C ILE A 10 32.08 -13.48 -8.30
N GLU A 11 33.27 -13.97 -8.73
CA GLU A 11 33.88 -15.15 -8.13
C GLU A 11 34.42 -14.80 -6.74
N VAL A 12 34.00 -15.59 -5.74
CA VAL A 12 34.45 -15.48 -4.36
C VAL A 12 34.95 -16.83 -3.86
N LYS A 13 35.69 -16.84 -2.75
CA LYS A 13 36.16 -18.08 -2.15
C LYS A 13 34.97 -18.97 -1.72
N GLY A 14 34.69 -19.99 -2.52
CA GLY A 14 33.57 -20.92 -2.27
C GLY A 14 32.40 -20.83 -3.26
N GLY A 15 32.47 -20.01 -4.31
CA GLY A 15 31.46 -19.92 -5.36
C GLY A 15 31.38 -18.60 -6.08
N PHE A 16 30.19 -18.27 -6.57
CA PHE A 16 29.91 -17.03 -7.27
C PHE A 16 28.83 -16.26 -6.53
N ILE A 17 28.95 -14.94 -6.47
CA ILE A 17 27.93 -14.03 -5.96
C ILE A 17 27.35 -13.25 -7.13
N GLU A 18 26.03 -13.16 -7.20
CA GLU A 18 25.36 -12.30 -8.15
C GLU A 18 25.70 -10.83 -7.84
N SER A 19 26.09 -10.09 -8.87
CA SER A 19 26.34 -8.66 -8.80
C SER A 19 25.38 -7.94 -9.72
N SER A 20 24.17 -7.68 -9.22
CA SER A 20 23.18 -6.85 -9.89
C SER A 20 22.69 -5.73 -8.98
N TYR A 21 22.07 -4.74 -9.56
CA TYR A 21 21.43 -3.66 -8.79
C TYR A 21 20.34 -4.21 -7.87
N GLU A 22 19.57 -5.17 -8.36
CA GLU A 22 18.48 -5.84 -7.65
C GLU A 22 19.01 -6.67 -6.47
N ALA A 23 20.14 -7.37 -6.64
CA ALA A 23 20.77 -8.12 -5.57
C ALA A 23 21.20 -7.19 -4.42
N TYR A 24 21.88 -6.08 -4.75
CA TYR A 24 22.25 -5.09 -3.74
C TYR A 24 21.05 -4.43 -3.06
N ALA A 25 19.98 -4.16 -3.80
CA ALA A 25 18.74 -3.60 -3.25
C ALA A 25 18.07 -4.59 -2.29
N SER A 26 18.10 -5.90 -2.60
CA SER A 26 17.59 -6.97 -1.74
C SER A 26 18.42 -7.14 -0.46
N ASP A 27 19.76 -7.10 -0.58
CA ASP A 27 20.67 -7.14 0.58
C ASP A 27 20.43 -5.93 1.48
N PHE A 28 20.31 -4.73 0.89
CA PHE A 28 19.99 -3.50 1.60
C PHE A 28 18.65 -3.61 2.34
N GLN A 29 17.59 -4.12 1.69
CA GLN A 29 16.29 -4.38 2.33
C GLN A 29 16.42 -5.28 3.56
N SER A 30 17.25 -6.32 3.47
CA SER A 30 17.48 -7.26 4.58
C SER A 30 18.15 -6.57 5.79
N VAL A 31 19.05 -5.62 5.55
CA VAL A 31 19.65 -4.79 6.60
C VAL A 31 18.63 -3.81 7.17
N VAL A 32 17.81 -3.17 6.33
CA VAL A 32 16.74 -2.27 6.76
C VAL A 32 15.76 -2.98 7.71
N LYS A 33 15.35 -4.20 7.37
CA LYS A 33 14.45 -5.00 8.21
C LYS A 33 15.00 -5.21 9.63
N GLN A 34 16.33 -5.35 9.77
CA GLN A 34 16.98 -5.58 11.07
C GLN A 34 17.24 -4.28 11.84
N HIS A 35 17.51 -3.18 11.12
CA HIS A 35 17.97 -1.88 11.65
C HIS A 35 17.19 -0.71 11.02
N PRO A 36 15.84 -0.67 11.11
CA PRO A 36 15.03 0.31 10.39
C PRO A 36 15.39 1.75 10.74
N GLN A 37 15.53 2.09 12.02
CA GLN A 37 15.85 3.44 12.48
C GLN A 37 17.17 3.98 11.93
N GLU A 38 18.23 3.19 12.00
CA GLU A 38 19.56 3.61 11.53
C GLU A 38 19.57 3.79 10.01
N MET A 39 18.90 2.89 9.29
CA MET A 39 18.85 2.91 7.82
C MET A 39 17.98 4.06 7.29
N ILE A 40 16.88 4.38 7.94
CA ILE A 40 16.09 5.59 7.63
C ILE A 40 16.96 6.83 7.80
N ASN A 41 17.64 6.98 8.92
CA ASN A 41 18.53 8.12 9.19
C ASN A 41 19.67 8.22 8.17
N LEU A 42 20.25 7.09 7.78
CA LEU A 42 21.31 7.04 6.76
C LEU A 42 20.79 7.54 5.40
N VAL A 43 19.61 7.08 4.98
CA VAL A 43 19.02 7.46 3.70
C VAL A 43 18.58 8.92 3.71
N LEU A 44 17.92 9.39 4.76
CA LEU A 44 17.52 10.79 4.92
C LEU A 44 18.74 11.75 4.85
N LYS A 45 19.87 11.37 5.47
CA LYS A 45 21.11 12.16 5.43
C LYS A 45 21.69 12.23 4.02
N ASN A 46 21.45 11.23 3.17
CA ASN A 46 22.04 11.10 1.84
C ASN A 46 20.99 11.16 0.72
N LYS A 47 19.81 11.73 0.97
CA LYS A 47 18.65 11.68 0.10
C LYS A 47 18.92 12.03 -1.38
N GLU A 48 19.79 13.02 -1.62
CA GLU A 48 20.16 13.48 -2.96
C GLU A 48 21.03 12.47 -3.76
N ARG A 49 21.51 11.42 -3.12
CA ARG A 49 22.43 10.44 -3.70
C ARG A 49 21.86 9.04 -3.78
N VAL A 50 20.72 8.81 -3.14
CA VAL A 50 20.10 7.49 -3.07
C VAL A 50 19.25 7.27 -4.33
N LEU A 51 19.46 6.14 -5.00
CA LEU A 51 18.69 5.76 -6.17
C LEU A 51 17.29 5.27 -5.76
N SER A 52 16.29 5.50 -6.61
CA SER A 52 14.88 5.18 -6.34
C SER A 52 14.67 3.75 -5.86
N GLY A 53 15.32 2.75 -6.48
CA GLY A 53 15.15 1.35 -6.07
C GLY A 53 15.67 1.05 -4.66
N PHE A 54 16.68 1.76 -4.15
CA PHE A 54 17.07 1.65 -2.73
C PHE A 54 16.05 2.32 -1.81
N VAL A 55 15.39 3.39 -2.27
CA VAL A 55 14.28 3.98 -1.52
C VAL A 55 13.10 3.01 -1.45
N ASP A 56 12.78 2.32 -2.56
CA ASP A 56 11.73 1.30 -2.59
C ASP A 56 12.05 0.13 -1.65
N SER A 57 13.32 -0.32 -1.64
CA SER A 57 13.80 -1.36 -0.71
C SER A 57 13.81 -0.89 0.74
N LEU A 58 14.06 0.41 1.00
CA LEU A 58 13.93 1.00 2.33
C LEU A 58 12.48 0.92 2.82
N PHE A 59 11.52 1.38 2.01
CA PHE A 59 10.11 1.34 2.39
C PHE A 59 9.63 -0.08 2.66
N LEU A 60 9.95 -1.03 1.78
CA LEU A 60 9.62 -2.43 1.97
C LEU A 60 10.28 -3.00 3.24
N GLY A 61 11.58 -2.75 3.44
CA GLY A 61 12.30 -3.24 4.62
C GLY A 61 11.74 -2.69 5.92
N VAL A 62 11.34 -1.40 5.94
CA VAL A 62 10.69 -0.76 7.09
C VAL A 62 9.31 -1.38 7.34
N GLU A 63 8.49 -1.53 6.28
CA GLU A 63 7.15 -2.09 6.39
C GLU A 63 7.16 -3.52 6.97
N ILE A 64 8.09 -4.38 6.53
CA ILE A 64 8.18 -5.78 6.99
C ILE A 64 9.03 -5.97 8.25
N SER A 65 9.57 -4.89 8.83
CA SER A 65 10.37 -4.94 10.05
C SER A 65 9.51 -5.30 11.27
N GLU A 66 9.98 -6.24 12.08
CA GLU A 66 9.39 -6.54 13.39
C GLU A 66 9.69 -5.45 14.44
N LYS A 67 10.62 -4.52 14.11
CA LYS A 67 11.02 -3.40 14.94
C LYS A 67 10.42 -2.07 14.49
N LEU A 68 9.39 -2.10 13.68
CA LEU A 68 8.74 -0.88 13.20
C LEU A 68 8.23 0.00 14.34
N GLU A 69 7.66 -0.61 15.38
CA GLU A 69 7.15 0.07 16.57
C GLU A 69 8.27 0.72 17.44
N GLU A 70 9.53 0.28 17.26
CA GLU A 70 10.68 0.86 17.95
C GLU A 70 11.23 2.10 17.23
N VAL A 71 10.79 2.37 15.98
CA VAL A 71 11.25 3.51 15.20
C VAL A 71 10.61 4.80 15.74
N ASP A 72 11.44 5.83 15.92
CA ASP A 72 10.95 7.15 16.28
C ASP A 72 9.95 7.66 15.23
N PHE A 73 8.74 7.98 15.69
CA PHE A 73 7.65 8.42 14.83
C PHE A 73 8.03 9.63 13.98
N SER A 74 8.76 10.59 14.54
CA SER A 74 9.20 11.78 13.79
C SER A 74 10.15 11.46 12.63
N VAL A 75 10.95 10.41 12.79
CA VAL A 75 11.85 9.92 11.73
C VAL A 75 11.07 9.17 10.67
N LEU A 76 10.09 8.38 11.08
CA LEU A 76 9.21 7.64 10.17
C LEU A 76 8.35 8.60 9.34
N GLU A 77 7.72 9.59 9.99
CA GLU A 77 6.94 10.62 9.31
C GLU A 77 7.80 11.40 8.31
N LYS A 78 9.02 11.77 8.71
CA LYS A 78 9.97 12.44 7.82
C LYS A 78 10.32 11.57 6.61
N LEU A 79 10.48 10.26 6.78
CA LEU A 79 10.70 9.33 5.66
C LEU A 79 9.55 9.42 4.65
N LEU A 80 8.30 9.35 5.13
CA LEU A 80 7.11 9.36 4.28
C LEU A 80 6.93 10.69 3.54
N CYS A 81 7.26 11.82 4.17
CA CYS A 81 7.19 13.14 3.54
C CYS A 81 8.32 13.40 2.54
N GLU A 82 9.56 13.01 2.86
CA GLU A 82 10.73 13.30 2.01
C GLU A 82 10.79 12.44 0.73
N PHE A 83 10.12 11.31 0.71
CA PHE A 83 10.08 10.41 -0.44
C PHE A 83 8.65 10.12 -0.86
N PRO A 84 7.95 11.11 -1.45
CA PRO A 84 6.57 10.96 -1.86
C PRO A 84 6.40 9.81 -2.87
N CYS A 85 5.24 9.18 -2.84
CA CYS A 85 4.93 8.07 -3.71
C CYS A 85 4.49 8.57 -5.09
N ASP A 86 5.15 8.07 -6.14
CA ASP A 86 4.63 8.19 -7.50
C ASP A 86 3.36 7.34 -7.64
N MET A 87 2.37 7.85 -8.38
CA MET A 87 1.10 7.18 -8.63
C MET A 87 1.22 5.90 -9.47
N ASN A 88 2.42 5.59 -9.96
CA ASN A 88 2.73 4.35 -10.69
C ASN A 88 3.69 3.42 -9.92
N SER A 89 4.12 3.82 -8.72
CA SER A 89 5.16 3.10 -7.98
C SER A 89 4.57 2.12 -6.97
N HIS A 90 5.15 0.92 -6.89
CA HIS A 90 4.86 -0.05 -5.83
C HIS A 90 5.20 0.47 -4.42
N ARG A 91 6.05 1.51 -4.28
CA ARG A 91 6.32 2.18 -3.02
C ARG A 91 5.04 2.62 -2.30
N ALA A 92 4.01 3.01 -3.07
CA ALA A 92 2.72 3.40 -2.52
C ALA A 92 2.06 2.28 -1.69
N SER A 93 2.28 1.00 -2.05
CA SER A 93 1.80 -0.14 -1.24
C SER A 93 2.50 -0.21 0.11
N TYR A 94 3.82 -0.06 0.12
CA TYR A 94 4.63 -0.08 1.35
C TYR A 94 4.33 1.13 2.24
N PHE A 95 4.14 2.30 1.63
CA PHE A 95 3.67 3.50 2.33
C PHE A 95 2.35 3.21 3.09
N CYS A 96 1.36 2.65 2.40
CA CYS A 96 0.09 2.28 3.03
C CYS A 96 0.27 1.25 4.14
N GLY A 97 1.16 0.25 3.96
CA GLY A 97 1.46 -0.76 4.97
C GLY A 97 2.11 -0.18 6.23
N ILE A 98 3.00 0.81 6.08
CA ILE A 98 3.60 1.52 7.22
C ILE A 98 2.53 2.30 7.99
N VAL A 99 1.68 3.07 7.28
CA VAL A 99 0.60 3.85 7.90
C VAL A 99 -0.42 2.94 8.59
N GLU A 100 -0.72 1.78 8.01
CA GLU A 100 -1.62 0.78 8.58
C GLU A 100 -1.09 0.20 9.90
N LYS A 101 0.21 -0.08 9.97
CA LYS A 101 0.83 -0.68 11.17
C LYS A 101 1.05 0.31 12.31
N VAL A 102 1.22 1.59 11.99
CA VAL A 102 1.39 2.67 12.96
C VAL A 102 0.12 3.53 12.98
N ASN A 103 -1.02 2.88 13.21
CA ASN A 103 -2.36 3.45 13.07
C ASN A 103 -2.83 4.29 14.27
N ASP A 104 -2.18 4.19 15.42
CA ASP A 104 -2.42 4.98 16.61
C ASP A 104 -1.72 6.36 16.58
N ALA A 105 -0.83 6.56 15.61
CA ALA A 105 -0.10 7.80 15.46
C ALA A 105 -0.95 8.92 14.84
N HIS A 106 -0.67 10.16 15.27
CA HIS A 106 -1.25 11.36 14.67
C HIS A 106 -0.42 11.83 13.47
N TRP A 107 -0.59 11.18 12.33
CA TRP A 107 0.08 11.52 11.10
C TRP A 107 -0.19 12.96 10.65
N SER A 108 0.81 13.62 10.06
CA SER A 108 0.68 14.97 9.48
C SER A 108 -0.34 15.04 8.35
N LEU A 109 -0.76 16.26 8.04
CA LEU A 109 -1.64 16.52 6.89
C LEU A 109 -1.06 16.00 5.59
N GLU A 110 0.26 16.13 5.42
CA GLU A 110 0.98 15.72 4.21
C GLU A 110 0.91 14.20 4.00
N VAL A 111 1.15 13.41 5.04
CA VAL A 111 1.02 11.94 4.99
C VAL A 111 -0.43 11.53 4.68
N MET A 112 -1.41 12.19 5.34
CA MET A 112 -2.83 11.92 5.11
C MET A 112 -3.27 12.28 3.68
N GLU A 113 -2.78 13.38 3.11
CA GLU A 113 -3.06 13.77 1.73
C GLU A 113 -2.44 12.81 0.73
N GLN A 114 -1.25 12.31 0.99
CA GLN A 114 -0.66 11.26 0.16
C GLN A 114 -1.50 9.99 0.21
N LEU A 115 -1.92 9.53 1.39
CA LEU A 115 -2.79 8.36 1.54
C LEU A 115 -4.09 8.51 0.74
N ILE A 116 -4.75 9.68 0.84
CA ILE A 116 -5.96 10.01 0.09
C ILE A 116 -5.70 9.97 -1.44
N ASN A 117 -4.62 10.57 -1.89
CA ASN A 117 -4.26 10.56 -3.31
C ASN A 117 -3.99 9.14 -3.82
N ILE A 118 -3.30 8.30 -3.04
CA ILE A 118 -3.10 6.90 -3.37
C ILE A 118 -4.45 6.17 -3.47
N ALA A 119 -5.32 6.33 -2.48
CA ALA A 119 -6.63 5.69 -2.44
C ALA A 119 -7.50 6.01 -3.67
N LEU A 120 -7.49 7.26 -4.13
CA LEU A 120 -8.38 7.73 -5.19
C LEU A 120 -7.77 7.72 -6.60
N LYS A 121 -6.43 7.83 -6.72
CA LYS A 121 -5.79 8.16 -8.00
C LYS A 121 -4.68 7.22 -8.44
N HIS A 122 -4.22 6.31 -7.58
CA HIS A 122 -3.16 5.40 -7.97
C HIS A 122 -3.60 4.49 -9.13
N CYS A 123 -2.73 4.25 -10.11
CA CYS A 123 -3.06 3.48 -11.31
C CYS A 123 -3.35 1.99 -11.04
N ASN A 124 -2.91 1.47 -9.91
CA ASN A 124 -3.14 0.06 -9.56
C ASN A 124 -4.30 -0.07 -8.54
N PRO A 125 -5.36 -0.86 -8.86
CA PRO A 125 -5.46 -1.73 -10.03
C PRO A 125 -5.84 -0.97 -11.31
N GLU A 126 -5.33 -1.43 -12.45
CA GLU A 126 -5.69 -0.89 -13.75
C GLU A 126 -7.17 -1.21 -14.06
N LEU A 127 -7.88 -0.25 -14.69
CA LEU A 127 -9.30 -0.41 -15.01
C LEU A 127 -9.56 -1.57 -15.97
N ASP A 128 -8.70 -1.73 -16.97
CA ASP A 128 -8.86 -2.68 -18.08
C ASP A 128 -8.29 -4.07 -17.77
N LYS A 129 -7.58 -4.20 -16.69
CA LYS A 129 -7.02 -5.47 -16.24
C LYS A 129 -7.57 -5.78 -14.84
N PRO A 130 -8.81 -6.31 -14.72
CA PRO A 130 -9.06 -7.15 -13.55
C PRO A 130 -7.93 -8.17 -13.56
N ASN A 131 -7.25 -8.41 -12.42
CA ASN A 131 -6.16 -9.39 -12.32
C ASN A 131 -6.66 -10.84 -12.58
N VAL A 132 -7.52 -11.01 -13.55
CA VAL A 132 -8.10 -12.25 -14.03
C VAL A 132 -7.27 -12.69 -15.21
N THR A 133 -6.28 -13.51 -14.95
CA THR A 133 -5.35 -14.02 -15.97
C THR A 133 -6.03 -14.95 -16.98
N ASN A 134 -7.26 -15.42 -16.71
CA ASN A 134 -7.99 -16.27 -17.63
C ASN A 134 -9.52 -16.14 -17.45
N LEU A 135 -10.19 -15.49 -18.41
CA LEU A 135 -11.65 -15.29 -18.38
C LEU A 135 -12.46 -16.58 -18.56
N GLU A 136 -11.83 -17.66 -19.04
CA GLU A 136 -12.47 -18.96 -19.26
C GLU A 136 -12.50 -19.84 -18.00
N ASP A 137 -11.65 -19.54 -17.02
CA ASP A 137 -11.57 -20.29 -15.78
C ASP A 137 -12.65 -19.83 -14.78
N LYS A 138 -13.67 -20.65 -14.55
CA LYS A 138 -14.80 -20.34 -13.66
C LYS A 138 -14.35 -20.14 -12.22
N GLU A 139 -13.26 -20.78 -11.79
CA GLU A 139 -12.69 -20.64 -10.45
C GLU A 139 -12.08 -19.25 -10.24
N MET A 140 -11.59 -18.63 -11.30
CA MET A 140 -10.97 -17.29 -11.28
C MET A 140 -12.00 -16.14 -11.10
N LYS A 141 -13.29 -16.41 -11.10
CA LYS A 141 -14.37 -15.45 -10.84
C LYS A 141 -14.97 -15.59 -9.44
N SER A 142 -14.26 -16.25 -8.55
CA SER A 142 -14.71 -16.49 -7.18
C SER A 142 -14.60 -15.21 -6.31
N CYS A 143 -15.37 -15.19 -5.23
CA CYS A 143 -15.27 -14.17 -4.19
C CYS A 143 -13.85 -14.13 -3.58
N ASP A 144 -13.20 -15.28 -3.46
CA ASP A 144 -11.83 -15.39 -2.92
C ASP A 144 -10.82 -14.67 -3.79
N MET A 145 -10.97 -14.75 -5.11
CA MET A 145 -10.11 -14.01 -6.04
C MET A 145 -10.33 -12.50 -5.94
N LEU A 146 -11.58 -12.05 -5.85
CA LEU A 146 -11.90 -10.64 -5.65
C LEU A 146 -11.31 -10.13 -4.35
N HIS A 147 -11.41 -10.91 -3.28
CA HIS A 147 -10.79 -10.61 -2.00
C HIS A 147 -9.26 -10.56 -2.11
N SER A 148 -8.64 -11.54 -2.77
CA SER A 148 -7.19 -11.55 -3.02
C SER A 148 -6.75 -10.31 -3.80
N ASN A 149 -7.48 -9.94 -4.85
CA ASN A 149 -7.18 -8.74 -5.64
C ASN A 149 -7.33 -7.46 -4.81
N ALA A 150 -8.33 -7.39 -3.93
CA ALA A 150 -8.54 -6.26 -3.03
C ALA A 150 -7.39 -6.08 -2.04
N LEU A 151 -6.84 -7.19 -1.53
CA LEU A 151 -5.70 -7.17 -0.61
C LEU A 151 -4.36 -6.85 -1.29
N ASN A 152 -4.22 -7.16 -2.58
CA ASN A 152 -2.95 -7.04 -3.30
C ASN A 152 -2.88 -5.80 -4.20
N CYS A 153 -3.95 -5.03 -4.36
CA CYS A 153 -3.90 -3.78 -5.11
C CYS A 153 -3.56 -2.58 -4.21
N VAL A 154 -2.82 -1.62 -4.78
CA VAL A 154 -2.33 -0.45 -4.04
C VAL A 154 -3.48 0.39 -3.46
N ARG A 155 -4.53 0.64 -4.25
CA ARG A 155 -5.71 1.39 -3.78
C ARG A 155 -6.49 0.62 -2.69
N GLY A 156 -6.46 -0.72 -2.74
CA GLY A 156 -6.99 -1.57 -1.69
C GLY A 156 -6.20 -1.47 -0.39
N ASN A 157 -4.87 -1.44 -0.48
CA ASN A 157 -4.01 -1.22 0.68
C ASN A 157 -4.27 0.16 1.31
N ALA A 158 -4.49 1.20 0.50
CA ALA A 158 -4.86 2.51 1.02
C ALA A 158 -6.23 2.51 1.73
N ALA A 159 -7.23 1.81 1.17
CA ALA A 159 -8.53 1.66 1.82
C ALA A 159 -8.43 0.93 3.17
N ARG A 160 -7.57 -0.08 3.25
CA ARG A 160 -7.30 -0.83 4.47
C ARG A 160 -6.59 0.03 5.52
N ALA A 161 -5.56 0.79 5.11
CA ALA A 161 -4.87 1.73 6.00
C ALA A 161 -5.84 2.79 6.57
N ILE A 162 -6.74 3.35 5.74
CA ILE A 162 -7.80 4.26 6.20
C ILE A 162 -8.69 3.57 7.26
N GLY A 163 -9.07 2.31 7.02
CA GLY A 163 -9.87 1.53 7.97
C GLY A 163 -9.16 1.37 9.33
N HIS A 164 -7.88 1.01 9.32
CA HIS A 164 -7.10 0.85 10.55
C HIS A 164 -6.94 2.19 11.30
N LEU A 165 -6.69 3.30 10.60
CA LEU A 165 -6.67 4.62 11.22
C LEU A 165 -8.01 4.98 11.89
N LEU A 166 -9.14 4.62 11.30
CA LEU A 166 -10.47 4.90 11.85
C LEU A 166 -10.82 4.06 13.08
N TRP A 167 -10.21 2.88 13.24
CA TRP A 167 -10.38 2.09 14.47
C TRP A 167 -9.79 2.80 15.68
N GLU A 168 -8.62 3.42 15.52
CA GLU A 168 -7.91 4.11 16.59
C GLU A 168 -8.34 5.58 16.72
N ASN A 169 -8.61 6.27 15.60
CA ASN A 169 -8.86 7.71 15.57
C ASN A 169 -10.21 8.03 14.89
N ARG A 170 -11.30 7.93 15.66
CA ARG A 170 -12.68 8.14 15.18
C ARG A 170 -12.94 9.53 14.60
N GLU A 171 -12.22 10.56 15.09
CA GLU A 171 -12.30 11.94 14.62
C GLU A 171 -11.86 12.11 13.17
N LEU A 172 -11.03 11.20 12.64
CA LEU A 172 -10.64 11.18 11.23
C LEU A 172 -11.80 10.85 10.28
N PHE A 173 -12.94 10.35 10.80
CA PHE A 173 -14.07 9.97 9.97
C PHE A 173 -14.56 11.12 9.08
N LEU A 174 -14.70 12.33 9.63
CA LEU A 174 -15.14 13.48 8.84
C LEU A 174 -14.20 13.78 7.67
N ARG A 175 -12.91 13.52 7.84
CA ARG A 175 -11.91 13.68 6.79
C ARG A 175 -12.00 12.62 5.72
N PHE A 176 -12.23 11.36 6.12
CA PHE A 176 -12.23 10.22 5.20
C PHE A 176 -13.62 9.89 4.62
N LYS A 177 -14.68 10.47 5.14
CA LYS A 177 -16.07 10.17 4.77
C LYS A 177 -16.32 10.19 3.26
N ASP A 178 -15.90 11.27 2.58
CA ASP A 178 -16.09 11.43 1.13
C ASP A 178 -15.13 10.54 0.33
N ILE A 179 -13.97 10.25 0.87
CA ILE A 179 -12.99 9.33 0.27
C ILE A 179 -13.54 7.91 0.26
N ILE A 180 -14.08 7.46 1.39
CA ILE A 180 -14.71 6.14 1.53
C ILE A 180 -15.92 6.04 0.58
N ASP A 181 -16.72 7.10 0.46
CA ASP A 181 -17.82 7.14 -0.50
C ASP A 181 -17.31 6.96 -1.94
N GLY A 182 -16.23 7.63 -2.30
CA GLY A 182 -15.57 7.46 -3.60
C GLY A 182 -15.11 6.02 -3.83
N LEU A 183 -14.46 5.39 -2.84
CA LEU A 183 -14.00 4.00 -2.92
C LEU A 183 -15.15 3.00 -3.09
N THR A 184 -16.30 3.22 -2.43
CA THR A 184 -17.48 2.33 -2.59
C THR A 184 -18.10 2.35 -3.97
N ARG A 185 -17.84 3.40 -4.74
CA ARG A 185 -18.35 3.62 -6.11
C ARG A 185 -17.27 3.50 -7.18
N ASP A 186 -16.09 3.04 -6.80
CA ASP A 186 -14.99 2.87 -7.73
C ASP A 186 -15.35 1.98 -8.92
N GLU A 187 -14.81 2.26 -10.09
CA GLU A 187 -15.03 1.44 -11.29
C GLU A 187 -14.44 0.04 -11.14
N ASN A 188 -13.33 -0.09 -10.40
CA ASN A 188 -12.69 -1.38 -10.19
C ASN A 188 -13.34 -2.16 -9.01
N PRO A 189 -13.85 -3.38 -9.23
CA PRO A 189 -14.52 -4.17 -8.22
C PRO A 189 -13.63 -4.55 -7.02
N ALA A 190 -12.31 -4.70 -7.22
CA ALA A 190 -11.39 -4.99 -6.11
C ALA A 190 -11.27 -3.80 -5.15
N VAL A 191 -11.28 -2.56 -5.67
CA VAL A 191 -11.28 -1.34 -4.84
C VAL A 191 -12.59 -1.19 -4.09
N ARG A 192 -13.75 -1.43 -4.75
CA ARG A 192 -15.04 -1.44 -4.05
C ARG A 192 -15.07 -2.47 -2.92
N PHE A 193 -14.56 -3.68 -3.17
CA PHE A 193 -14.49 -4.70 -2.14
C PHE A 193 -13.57 -4.26 -0.99
N ALA A 194 -12.39 -3.70 -1.31
CA ALA A 194 -11.46 -3.19 -0.30
C ALA A 194 -12.07 -2.05 0.55
N SER A 195 -13.00 -1.26 0.00
CA SER A 195 -13.68 -0.21 0.78
C SER A 195 -14.41 -0.72 2.02
N LEU A 196 -14.77 -2.01 2.06
CA LEU A 196 -15.38 -2.65 3.24
C LEU A 196 -14.48 -2.56 4.47
N TYR A 197 -13.16 -2.55 4.31
CA TYR A 197 -12.24 -2.38 5.44
C TYR A 197 -12.39 -1.00 6.10
N ALA A 198 -12.68 0.05 5.33
CA ALA A 198 -12.93 1.39 5.85
C ALA A 198 -14.39 1.59 6.28
N LEU A 199 -15.34 0.91 5.65
CA LEU A 199 -16.76 0.95 6.02
C LEU A 199 -16.99 0.33 7.40
N TRP A 200 -16.33 -0.76 7.74
CA TRP A 200 -16.52 -1.45 9.01
C TRP A 200 -16.33 -0.55 10.24
N PRO A 201 -15.20 0.16 10.44
CA PRO A 201 -15.07 1.12 11.52
C PRO A 201 -16.05 2.29 11.38
N SER A 202 -16.36 2.75 10.16
CA SER A 202 -17.30 3.82 9.89
C SER A 202 -18.72 3.51 10.37
N TYR A 203 -19.16 2.25 10.29
CA TYR A 203 -20.45 1.78 10.81
C TYR A 203 -20.56 2.02 12.33
N ASN A 204 -19.48 1.86 13.08
CA ASN A 204 -19.46 2.11 14.51
C ASN A 204 -19.48 3.62 14.86
N ILE A 205 -19.20 4.48 13.88
CA ILE A 205 -19.14 5.94 14.05
C ILE A 205 -20.46 6.57 13.59
N ASP A 206 -20.94 6.25 12.38
CA ASP A 206 -22.18 6.80 11.77
C ASP A 206 -22.94 5.70 11.02
N ARG A 207 -23.78 4.96 11.74
CA ARG A 207 -24.59 3.85 11.20
C ARG A 207 -25.53 4.29 10.08
N ALA A 208 -26.10 5.49 10.18
CA ALA A 208 -27.08 5.99 9.21
C ALA A 208 -26.41 6.32 7.86
N TRP A 209 -25.16 6.76 7.90
CA TRP A 209 -24.38 7.00 6.70
C TRP A 209 -23.88 5.70 6.08
N ASP A 210 -23.29 4.82 6.87
CA ASP A 210 -22.67 3.56 6.42
C ASP A 210 -23.69 2.57 5.85
N GLY A 211 -24.86 2.40 6.48
CA GLY A 211 -25.89 1.47 6.03
C GLY A 211 -26.36 1.69 4.58
N ARG A 212 -26.26 2.93 4.08
CA ARG A 212 -26.50 3.26 2.66
C ARG A 212 -25.37 2.83 1.74
N LYS A 213 -24.12 2.78 2.23
CA LYS A 213 -22.92 2.48 1.45
C LYS A 213 -22.70 0.99 1.26
N ASN A 214 -22.90 0.19 2.30
CA ASN A 214 -22.83 -1.26 2.22
C ASN A 214 -23.76 -1.83 1.14
N TYR A 215 -24.95 -1.25 0.97
CA TYR A 215 -25.87 -1.63 -0.09
C TYR A 215 -25.23 -1.46 -1.49
N TYR A 216 -24.56 -0.34 -1.77
CA TYR A 216 -23.93 -0.09 -3.07
C TYR A 216 -22.79 -1.06 -3.37
N VAL A 217 -21.97 -1.42 -2.39
CA VAL A 217 -20.88 -2.38 -2.57
C VAL A 217 -21.41 -3.76 -2.96
N CYS A 218 -22.46 -4.23 -2.27
CA CYS A 218 -23.08 -5.52 -2.55
C CYS A 218 -23.79 -5.54 -3.92
N MET A 219 -24.61 -4.53 -4.23
CA MET A 219 -25.37 -4.49 -5.48
C MET A 219 -24.50 -4.33 -6.72
N SER A 220 -23.40 -3.59 -6.63
CA SER A 220 -22.46 -3.44 -7.76
C SER A 220 -21.75 -4.75 -8.12
N HIS A 221 -21.68 -5.69 -7.19
CA HIS A 221 -21.16 -7.03 -7.44
C HIS A 221 -22.12 -7.88 -8.28
N GLU A 222 -23.43 -7.74 -8.07
CA GLU A 222 -24.45 -8.46 -8.86
C GLU A 222 -24.49 -8.00 -10.31
N TYR A 223 -24.36 -6.70 -10.55
CA TYR A 223 -24.35 -6.13 -11.91
C TYR A 223 -23.09 -6.48 -12.71
N SER A 224 -21.93 -6.64 -12.08
CA SER A 224 -20.70 -7.04 -12.77
C SER A 224 -20.70 -8.51 -13.20
N ASN A 225 -21.51 -9.35 -12.60
CA ASN A 225 -21.61 -10.78 -12.91
C ASN A 225 -22.64 -11.14 -13.99
N GLY A 226 -23.38 -10.16 -14.54
CA GLY A 226 -24.16 -10.25 -15.77
C GLY A 226 -24.97 -11.54 -15.98
N LYS A 227 -25.66 -12.05 -14.94
CA LYS A 227 -26.65 -13.14 -15.08
C LYS A 227 -27.61 -13.15 -13.90
N PHE A 228 -28.71 -12.47 -14.07
CA PHE A 228 -30.01 -13.00 -13.66
C PHE A 228 -30.95 -12.83 -14.83
N SER A 229 -31.11 -13.88 -15.60
CA SER A 229 -32.25 -14.19 -16.43
C SER A 229 -32.89 -15.43 -15.87
#